data_8908d4124b78cbc6c731f3d5c4987365
#
_entry.id   8908d4124b78cbc6c731f3d5c4987365
#
_cell.length_a   1.000
_cell.length_b   1.000
_cell.length_c   1.000
_cell.angle_alpha   90.00
_cell.angle_beta   90.00
_cell.angle_gamma   90.00
#
_symmetry.space_group_name_H-M   'P 1'
#
loop_
_entity.id
_entity.type
_entity.pdbx_description
1 polymer ?
#
loop_
_entity_poly.entity_id
_entity_poly.type
_entity_poly.pdbx_seq_one_letter_code
_entity_poly.pdbx_strand_id
1 'polypeptide(L)'
;MTVDDRRQSRRIFLLTFAVAFLLMALGALLTVFLLQPEQPVQEEAPAPGYHYLPREEDAITILLVIDDPATRPTFLLAGFYPEGGRIPLAALPGETMVNWDGRNTTLQEVWSTHGIEKARASLAGSYGLWIARWGEMTLEGFQTAFNAVGTVDYRLASPLQYRGEEVSIALPRGLIQVDGARAADLIRFPAYENGEPQRCRMTTDLLSTFVNRHLTLAITPRFEEAFRTVVNQMRTDVTFSDFVQRTEAAAFLARLGINPAYGVEITGWYNEGGNTWNLDEESRLALRQAFPSPQKAQEEQAKVQAAASREAQTG
;
A
#
# COMPACT_ATOMS: atom_id res chain seq x y z
N MET A 1 30.40 -16.79 73.60
CA MET A 1 30.25 -16.35 72.26
C MET A 1 31.16 -17.22 71.41
N THR A 2 30.56 -18.27 70.77
CA THR A 2 31.30 -19.35 70.14
C THR A 2 31.81 -18.94 68.78
N VAL A 3 32.90 -19.57 68.36
CA VAL A 3 33.60 -19.26 67.05
C VAL A 3 32.67 -19.39 65.84
N ASP A 4 31.56 -20.13 65.98
CA ASP A 4 30.56 -20.36 65.00
C ASP A 4 29.66 -19.12 64.76
N ASP A 5 29.31 -18.37 65.81
CA ASP A 5 28.51 -17.15 65.70
C ASP A 5 29.21 -16.04 64.90
N ARG A 6 30.54 -15.96 64.98
CA ARG A 6 31.34 -14.96 64.20
C ARG A 6 31.42 -15.31 62.69
N ARG A 7 31.40 -16.61 62.37
CA ARG A 7 31.43 -17.05 60.97
C ARG A 7 30.07 -16.85 60.29
N GLN A 8 28.99 -17.08 61.02
CA GLN A 8 27.64 -16.89 60.53
C GLN A 8 27.32 -15.39 60.33
N SER A 9 27.70 -14.55 61.27
CA SER A 9 27.57 -13.09 61.18
C SER A 9 28.35 -12.49 60.02
N ARG A 10 29.57 -12.98 59.76
CA ARG A 10 30.37 -12.55 58.57
C ARG A 10 29.76 -12.98 57.27
N ARG A 11 29.15 -14.16 57.17
CA ARG A 11 28.44 -14.63 55.95
C ARG A 11 27.20 -13.81 55.70
N ILE A 12 26.42 -13.49 56.71
CA ILE A 12 25.22 -12.65 56.58
C ILE A 12 25.63 -11.23 56.16
N PHE A 13 26.68 -10.66 56.78
CA PHE A 13 27.19 -9.33 56.42
C PHE A 13 27.71 -9.30 54.97
N LEU A 14 28.46 -10.29 54.51
CA LEU A 14 28.94 -10.36 53.13
C LEU A 14 27.80 -10.54 52.12
N LEU A 15 26.78 -11.30 52.48
CA LEU A 15 25.61 -11.50 51.63
C LEU A 15 24.76 -10.23 51.49
N THR A 16 24.52 -9.52 52.60
CA THR A 16 23.82 -8.23 52.63
C THR A 16 24.59 -7.14 51.89
N PHE A 17 25.92 -7.12 52.04
CA PHE A 17 26.79 -6.18 51.31
C PHE A 17 26.79 -6.47 49.81
N ALA A 18 26.87 -7.74 49.39
CA ALA A 18 26.81 -8.13 48.00
C ALA A 18 25.46 -7.78 47.35
N VAL A 19 24.35 -7.99 48.08
CA VAL A 19 23.01 -7.60 47.58
C VAL A 19 22.87 -6.09 47.47
N ALA A 20 23.33 -5.33 48.46
CA ALA A 20 23.29 -3.86 48.43
C ALA A 20 24.17 -3.30 47.30
N PHE A 21 25.35 -3.90 47.06
CA PHE A 21 26.23 -3.50 45.96
C PHE A 21 25.63 -3.83 44.61
N LEU A 22 24.97 -4.98 44.45
CA LEU A 22 24.26 -5.38 43.25
C LEU A 22 23.11 -4.43 42.95
N LEU A 23 22.33 -4.03 43.94
CA LEU A 23 21.24 -3.07 43.82
C LEU A 23 21.76 -1.67 43.43
N MET A 24 22.88 -1.23 44.01
CA MET A 24 23.52 0.03 43.63
C MET A 24 24.07 -0.02 42.20
N ALA A 25 24.70 -1.11 41.82
CA ALA A 25 25.20 -1.30 40.45
C ALA A 25 24.07 -1.34 39.39
N LEU A 26 22.95 -2.00 39.73
CA LEU A 26 21.75 -2.03 38.91
C LEU A 26 21.10 -0.64 38.80
N GLY A 27 21.04 0.10 39.92
CA GLY A 27 20.55 1.48 39.96
C GLY A 27 21.42 2.43 39.11
N ALA A 28 22.75 2.31 39.20
CA ALA A 28 23.68 3.10 38.39
C ALA A 28 23.57 2.76 36.90
N LEU A 29 23.42 1.47 36.54
CA LEU A 29 23.18 1.05 35.15
C LEU A 29 21.84 1.59 34.62
N LEU A 30 20.79 1.53 35.45
CA LEU A 30 19.47 2.07 35.07
C LEU A 30 19.54 3.59 34.91
N THR A 31 20.28 4.32 35.76
CA THR A 31 20.45 5.77 35.64
C THR A 31 21.26 6.15 34.40
N VAL A 32 22.30 5.40 34.06
CA VAL A 32 23.06 5.62 32.82
C VAL A 32 22.19 5.32 31.59
N PHE A 33 21.31 4.30 31.66
CA PHE A 33 20.40 3.98 30.57
C PHE A 33 19.29 5.02 30.41
N LEU A 34 18.77 5.57 31.52
CA LEU A 34 17.72 6.60 31.53
C LEU A 34 18.24 8.02 31.27
N LEU A 35 19.53 8.26 31.56
CA LEU A 35 20.22 9.55 31.35
C LEU A 35 21.14 9.53 30.13
N GLN A 36 21.05 8.49 29.26
CA GLN A 36 21.67 8.64 27.96
C GLN A 36 21.03 9.89 27.32
N PRO A 37 21.79 11.00 27.15
CA PRO A 37 21.27 12.11 26.38
C PRO A 37 20.87 11.52 25.03
N GLU A 38 19.62 11.76 24.62
CA GLU A 38 19.24 11.54 23.21
C GLU A 38 20.42 12.10 22.42
N GLN A 39 21.14 11.22 21.74
CA GLN A 39 22.18 11.69 20.86
C GLN A 39 21.47 12.70 19.97
N PRO A 40 21.93 13.97 19.93
CA PRO A 40 21.34 14.92 19.00
C PRO A 40 21.34 14.16 17.68
N VAL A 41 20.12 14.00 17.10
CA VAL A 41 20.00 13.53 15.72
C VAL A 41 21.01 14.43 14.99
N GLN A 42 22.19 13.91 14.69
CA GLN A 42 23.07 14.57 13.76
C GLN A 42 22.18 14.73 12.54
N GLU A 43 21.66 15.94 12.33
CA GLU A 43 21.30 16.35 10.99
C GLU A 43 22.56 16.04 10.17
N GLU A 44 22.58 14.84 9.58
CA GLU A 44 23.54 14.52 8.55
C GLU A 44 23.42 15.70 7.59
N ALA A 45 24.45 16.54 7.59
CA ALA A 45 24.57 17.59 6.58
C ALA A 45 24.24 16.91 5.25
N PRO A 46 23.32 17.43 4.45
CA PRO A 46 22.85 16.76 3.27
C PRO A 46 24.07 16.27 2.49
N ALA A 47 24.14 14.96 2.32
CA ALA A 47 25.26 14.33 1.62
C ALA A 47 25.45 15.08 0.30
N PRO A 48 26.66 15.58 -0.01
CA PRO A 48 26.85 16.42 -1.17
C PRO A 48 26.37 15.67 -2.41
N GLY A 49 25.22 16.14 -2.97
CA GLY A 49 24.88 15.84 -4.33
C GLY A 49 24.08 14.57 -4.61
N TYR A 50 23.14 14.14 -3.75
CA TYR A 50 22.11 13.23 -4.24
C TYR A 50 21.11 14.01 -5.09
N HIS A 51 21.31 13.96 -6.42
CA HIS A 51 20.47 14.67 -7.40
C HIS A 51 19.68 13.70 -8.27
N TYR A 52 19.09 12.65 -7.67
CA TYR A 52 18.16 11.82 -8.45
C TYR A 52 16.88 12.63 -8.71
N LEU A 53 16.55 12.77 -9.98
CA LEU A 53 15.26 13.28 -10.42
C LEU A 53 14.50 12.13 -11.07
N PRO A 54 13.28 11.84 -10.63
CA PRO A 54 12.44 10.84 -11.25
C PRO A 54 12.22 11.13 -12.72
N ARG A 55 12.11 10.07 -13.51
CA ARG A 55 11.90 10.09 -14.94
C ARG A 55 10.62 9.38 -15.32
N GLU A 56 10.12 9.62 -16.51
CA GLU A 56 8.96 8.92 -17.03
C GLU A 56 9.14 7.39 -17.06
N GLU A 57 10.34 6.90 -17.33
CA GLU A 57 10.69 5.47 -17.33
C GLU A 57 10.58 4.79 -15.95
N ASP A 58 10.55 5.57 -14.87
CA ASP A 58 10.29 5.06 -13.52
C ASP A 58 8.82 4.78 -13.26
N ALA A 59 7.94 5.27 -14.13
CA ALA A 59 6.52 5.01 -14.03
C ALA A 59 6.21 3.51 -14.22
N ILE A 60 5.21 3.05 -13.47
CA ILE A 60 4.65 1.71 -13.64
C ILE A 60 3.20 1.69 -13.18
N THR A 61 2.37 0.92 -13.85
CA THR A 61 1.01 0.58 -13.40
C THR A 61 0.87 -0.92 -13.33
N ILE A 62 0.29 -1.39 -12.25
CA ILE A 62 0.11 -2.81 -11.96
C ILE A 62 -1.38 -3.07 -11.73
N LEU A 63 -1.91 -4.15 -12.33
CA LEU A 63 -3.19 -4.71 -11.93
C LEU A 63 -2.94 -5.79 -10.88
N LEU A 64 -3.48 -5.59 -9.69
CA LEU A 64 -3.47 -6.57 -8.60
C LEU A 64 -4.85 -7.20 -8.45
N VAL A 65 -4.87 -8.52 -8.28
CA VAL A 65 -6.08 -9.26 -7.91
C VAL A 65 -5.84 -9.94 -6.57
N ILE A 66 -6.72 -9.67 -5.61
CA ILE A 66 -6.74 -10.38 -4.33
C ILE A 66 -7.95 -11.31 -4.39
N ASP A 67 -7.65 -12.60 -4.47
CA ASP A 67 -8.66 -13.65 -4.56
C ASP A 67 -9.12 -14.06 -3.16
N ASP A 68 -10.43 -14.02 -2.95
CA ASP A 68 -11.09 -14.52 -1.76
C ASP A 68 -12.25 -15.44 -2.17
N PRO A 69 -12.09 -16.75 -2.06
CA PRO A 69 -13.10 -17.72 -2.43
C PRO A 69 -14.41 -17.59 -1.61
N ALA A 70 -14.33 -17.05 -0.40
CA ALA A 70 -15.47 -16.88 0.49
C ALA A 70 -16.33 -15.64 0.17
N THR A 71 -15.80 -14.70 -0.61
CA THR A 71 -16.52 -13.48 -0.98
C THR A 71 -16.34 -13.16 -2.47
N ARG A 72 -15.72 -12.03 -2.79
CA ARG A 72 -15.48 -11.59 -4.18
C ARG A 72 -14.03 -11.18 -4.35
N PRO A 73 -13.43 -11.38 -5.51
CA PRO A 73 -12.10 -10.89 -5.79
C PRO A 73 -12.08 -9.37 -5.74
N THR A 74 -10.94 -8.82 -5.35
CA THR A 74 -10.67 -7.39 -5.37
C THR A 74 -9.71 -7.09 -6.52
N PHE A 75 -10.15 -6.26 -7.47
CA PHE A 75 -9.32 -5.76 -8.57
C PHE A 75 -8.81 -4.37 -8.20
N LEU A 76 -7.51 -4.20 -8.16
CA LEU A 76 -6.85 -2.95 -7.79
C LEU A 76 -5.86 -2.54 -8.88
N LEU A 77 -6.02 -1.35 -9.43
CA LEU A 77 -4.99 -0.65 -10.18
C LEU A 77 -4.11 0.13 -9.20
N ALA A 78 -2.81 -0.07 -9.26
CA ALA A 78 -1.82 0.67 -8.50
C ALA A 78 -0.81 1.30 -9.47
N GLY A 79 -0.73 2.62 -9.48
CA GLY A 79 0.20 3.39 -10.30
C GLY A 79 1.34 3.97 -9.44
N PHE A 80 2.53 4.03 -10.02
CA PHE A 80 3.67 4.74 -9.46
C PHE A 80 4.20 5.69 -10.52
N TYR A 81 4.00 6.99 -10.31
CA TYR A 81 4.36 8.08 -11.23
C TYR A 81 5.21 9.13 -10.50
N PRO A 82 6.47 8.79 -10.20
CA PRO A 82 7.29 9.58 -9.30
C PRO A 82 7.69 10.95 -9.87
N GLU A 83 7.79 11.13 -11.18
CA GLU A 83 8.03 12.43 -11.81
C GLU A 83 6.93 13.44 -11.44
N GLY A 84 5.67 13.00 -11.44
CA GLY A 84 4.53 13.81 -11.01
C GLY A 84 4.23 13.76 -9.51
N GLY A 85 5.06 13.08 -8.71
CA GLY A 85 4.85 12.93 -7.27
C GLY A 85 3.56 12.18 -6.91
N ARG A 86 3.11 11.18 -7.70
CA ARG A 86 1.79 10.56 -7.58
C ARG A 86 1.84 9.04 -7.50
N ILE A 87 1.00 8.49 -6.62
CA ILE A 87 0.74 7.04 -6.49
C ILE A 87 -0.78 6.83 -6.48
N PRO A 88 -1.44 6.85 -7.66
CA PRO A 88 -2.88 6.62 -7.76
C PRO A 88 -3.22 5.15 -7.48
N LEU A 89 -4.32 4.94 -6.78
CA LEU A 89 -4.92 3.64 -6.51
C LEU A 89 -6.39 3.67 -6.96
N ALA A 90 -6.85 2.63 -7.65
CA ALA A 90 -8.24 2.49 -8.04
C ALA A 90 -8.69 1.04 -7.87
N ALA A 91 -9.58 0.78 -6.94
CA ALA A 91 -10.26 -0.51 -6.87
C ALA A 91 -11.48 -0.49 -7.80
N LEU A 92 -11.69 -1.58 -8.52
CA LEU A 92 -12.77 -1.74 -9.48
C LEU A 92 -13.68 -2.89 -9.05
N PRO A 93 -15.01 -2.73 -9.15
CA PRO A 93 -15.91 -3.85 -9.03
C PRO A 93 -15.56 -4.98 -10.00
N GLY A 94 -15.69 -6.23 -9.56
CA GLY A 94 -15.47 -7.38 -10.43
C GLY A 94 -16.44 -7.39 -11.63
N GLU A 95 -17.62 -6.83 -11.45
CA GLU A 95 -18.67 -6.66 -12.46
C GLU A 95 -18.37 -5.53 -13.47
N THR A 96 -17.22 -4.82 -13.35
CA THR A 96 -16.83 -3.77 -14.30
C THR A 96 -16.86 -4.31 -15.72
N MET A 97 -17.63 -3.64 -16.59
CA MET A 97 -17.77 -4.01 -17.99
C MET A 97 -16.44 -3.81 -18.73
N VAL A 98 -16.02 -4.84 -19.43
CA VAL A 98 -14.86 -4.81 -20.32
C VAL A 98 -15.21 -5.44 -21.66
N ASN A 99 -14.47 -5.11 -22.70
CA ASN A 99 -14.55 -5.78 -23.99
C ASN A 99 -13.50 -6.90 -24.05
N TRP A 100 -13.96 -8.10 -24.32
CA TRP A 100 -13.11 -9.25 -24.56
C TRP A 100 -13.52 -9.94 -25.86
N ASP A 101 -12.60 -10.02 -26.82
CA ASP A 101 -12.83 -10.65 -28.14
C ASP A 101 -14.09 -10.12 -28.84
N GLY A 102 -14.27 -8.79 -28.81
CA GLY A 102 -15.42 -8.10 -29.42
C GLY A 102 -16.76 -8.24 -28.66
N ARG A 103 -16.75 -8.85 -27.47
CA ARG A 103 -17.94 -9.03 -26.63
C ARG A 103 -17.81 -8.25 -25.33
N ASN A 104 -18.91 -7.65 -24.89
CA ASN A 104 -18.98 -7.04 -23.57
C ASN A 104 -19.21 -8.13 -22.51
N THR A 105 -18.36 -8.16 -21.50
CA THR A 105 -18.41 -9.09 -20.39
C THR A 105 -17.90 -8.38 -19.12
N THR A 106 -17.78 -9.08 -18.00
CA THR A 106 -17.24 -8.51 -16.75
C THR A 106 -15.75 -8.78 -16.60
N LEU A 107 -15.06 -7.90 -15.88
CA LEU A 107 -13.63 -8.07 -15.58
C LEU A 107 -13.37 -9.39 -14.83
N GLN A 108 -14.25 -9.73 -13.88
CA GLN A 108 -14.19 -10.98 -13.13
C GLN A 108 -14.36 -12.22 -14.02
N GLU A 109 -15.25 -12.17 -15.01
CA GLU A 109 -15.47 -13.29 -15.92
C GLU A 109 -14.23 -13.52 -16.81
N VAL A 110 -13.62 -12.46 -17.34
CA VAL A 110 -12.38 -12.57 -18.12
C VAL A 110 -11.26 -13.14 -17.25
N TRP A 111 -11.10 -12.65 -16.01
CA TRP A 111 -10.09 -13.14 -15.09
C TRP A 111 -10.28 -14.60 -14.72
N SER A 112 -11.48 -15.00 -14.32
CA SER A 112 -11.76 -16.36 -13.86
C SER A 112 -11.68 -17.39 -14.97
N THR A 113 -12.01 -17.02 -16.22
CA THR A 113 -12.06 -17.93 -17.38
C THR A 113 -10.75 -17.94 -18.15
N HIS A 114 -10.09 -16.80 -18.32
CA HIS A 114 -8.95 -16.61 -19.19
C HIS A 114 -7.67 -16.17 -18.48
N GLY A 115 -7.73 -15.94 -17.16
CA GLY A 115 -6.61 -15.55 -16.31
C GLY A 115 -6.30 -14.05 -16.33
N ILE A 116 -5.40 -13.67 -15.42
CA ILE A 116 -5.11 -12.26 -15.12
C ILE A 116 -4.48 -11.50 -16.28
N GLU A 117 -3.66 -12.13 -17.11
CA GLU A 117 -3.06 -11.47 -18.30
C GLU A 117 -4.12 -10.98 -19.26
N LYS A 118 -5.15 -11.78 -19.48
CA LYS A 118 -6.28 -11.44 -20.38
C LYS A 118 -7.17 -10.39 -19.74
N ALA A 119 -7.45 -10.50 -18.43
CA ALA A 119 -8.17 -9.48 -17.69
C ALA A 119 -7.45 -8.11 -17.74
N ARG A 120 -6.12 -8.09 -17.55
CA ARG A 120 -5.29 -6.91 -17.68
C ARG A 120 -5.40 -6.30 -19.08
N ALA A 121 -5.24 -7.12 -20.12
CA ALA A 121 -5.31 -6.65 -21.52
C ALA A 121 -6.71 -6.12 -21.88
N SER A 122 -7.76 -6.80 -21.43
CA SER A 122 -9.16 -6.39 -21.64
C SER A 122 -9.46 -5.06 -20.94
N LEU A 123 -9.03 -4.91 -19.68
CA LEU A 123 -9.20 -3.67 -18.91
C LEU A 123 -8.45 -2.52 -19.59
N ALA A 124 -7.18 -2.75 -19.93
CA ALA A 124 -6.34 -1.76 -20.60
C ALA A 124 -6.95 -1.29 -21.93
N GLY A 125 -7.40 -2.23 -22.76
CA GLY A 125 -8.02 -1.93 -24.07
C GLY A 125 -9.36 -1.21 -23.94
N SER A 126 -10.22 -1.63 -22.99
CA SER A 126 -11.56 -1.06 -22.81
C SER A 126 -11.54 0.39 -22.35
N TYR A 127 -10.56 0.77 -21.54
CA TYR A 127 -10.48 2.11 -20.93
C TYR A 127 -9.31 2.96 -21.41
N GLY A 128 -8.45 2.42 -22.29
CA GLY A 128 -7.29 3.13 -22.81
C GLY A 128 -6.22 3.36 -21.73
N LEU A 129 -6.02 2.39 -20.84
CA LEU A 129 -5.08 2.45 -19.73
C LEU A 129 -3.76 1.80 -20.11
N TRP A 130 -2.67 2.28 -19.50
CA TRP A 130 -1.39 1.60 -19.53
C TRP A 130 -1.21 0.77 -18.28
N ILE A 131 -1.20 -0.56 -18.43
CA ILE A 131 -1.02 -1.51 -17.33
C ILE A 131 0.18 -2.39 -17.68
N ALA A 132 1.33 -2.08 -17.09
CA ALA A 132 2.62 -2.69 -17.45
C ALA A 132 2.80 -4.08 -16.87
N ARG A 133 2.30 -4.30 -15.66
CA ARG A 133 2.49 -5.53 -14.89
C ARG A 133 1.19 -5.98 -14.24
N TRP A 134 1.22 -7.21 -13.74
CA TRP A 134 0.12 -7.77 -12.98
C TRP A 134 0.62 -8.56 -11.77
N GLY A 135 -0.25 -8.76 -10.79
CA GLY A 135 -0.05 -9.63 -9.64
C GLY A 135 -1.36 -10.22 -9.18
N GLU A 136 -1.31 -11.45 -8.70
CA GLU A 136 -2.45 -12.19 -8.18
C GLU A 136 -2.04 -12.89 -6.89
N MET A 137 -2.81 -12.69 -5.83
CA MET A 137 -2.55 -13.29 -4.52
C MET A 137 -3.85 -13.73 -3.87
N THR A 138 -3.74 -14.68 -2.95
CA THR A 138 -4.84 -15.04 -2.07
C THR A 138 -5.04 -13.98 -0.99
N LEU A 139 -6.20 -14.00 -0.34
CA LEU A 139 -6.45 -13.13 0.82
C LEU A 139 -5.43 -13.36 1.95
N GLU A 140 -4.99 -14.60 2.18
CA GLU A 140 -3.94 -14.92 3.16
C GLU A 140 -2.58 -14.34 2.75
N GLY A 141 -2.24 -14.44 1.46
CA GLY A 141 -1.06 -13.79 0.89
C GLY A 141 -1.10 -12.28 1.08
N PHE A 142 -2.24 -11.65 0.88
CA PHE A 142 -2.44 -10.23 1.15
C PHE A 142 -2.23 -9.88 2.62
N GLN A 143 -2.78 -10.66 3.57
CA GLN A 143 -2.56 -10.46 5.00
C GLN A 143 -1.08 -10.52 5.36
N THR A 144 -0.38 -11.53 4.84
CA THR A 144 1.06 -11.72 5.06
C THR A 144 1.88 -10.57 4.47
N ALA A 145 1.57 -10.15 3.23
CA ALA A 145 2.22 -9.02 2.57
C ALA A 145 2.00 -7.70 3.33
N PHE A 146 0.77 -7.45 3.79
CA PHE A 146 0.43 -6.27 4.57
C PHE A 146 1.22 -6.23 5.89
N ASN A 147 1.25 -7.34 6.64
CA ASN A 147 1.97 -7.45 7.91
C ASN A 147 3.50 -7.30 7.76
N ALA A 148 4.07 -7.72 6.63
CA ALA A 148 5.49 -7.58 6.35
C ALA A 148 5.93 -6.11 6.25
N VAL A 149 5.05 -5.25 5.76
CA VAL A 149 5.28 -3.81 5.67
C VAL A 149 4.99 -3.12 7.00
N GLY A 150 3.85 -3.44 7.65
CA GLY A 150 3.51 -2.93 8.98
C GLY A 150 2.01 -2.76 9.19
N THR A 151 1.64 -1.99 10.21
CA THR A 151 0.26 -1.65 10.56
C THR A 151 -0.04 -0.19 10.24
N VAL A 152 -1.31 0.16 10.11
CA VAL A 152 -1.73 1.55 9.89
C VAL A 152 -2.89 1.93 10.81
N ASP A 153 -2.86 3.15 11.31
CA ASP A 153 -4.01 3.73 12.02
C ASP A 153 -5.04 4.19 10.99
N TYR A 154 -6.24 3.64 11.08
CA TYR A 154 -7.33 3.91 10.13
C TYR A 154 -8.62 4.27 10.87
N ARG A 155 -9.37 5.25 10.35
CA ARG A 155 -10.60 5.71 10.99
C ARG A 155 -11.82 5.20 10.26
N LEU A 156 -12.60 4.37 10.95
CA LEU A 156 -13.91 3.92 10.48
C LEU A 156 -15.01 4.91 10.91
N ALA A 157 -15.79 5.38 9.96
CA ALA A 157 -16.95 6.26 10.21
C ALA A 157 -18.08 5.53 10.93
N SER A 158 -18.26 4.24 10.61
CA SER A 158 -19.29 3.36 11.19
C SER A 158 -18.68 2.01 11.55
N PRO A 159 -19.24 1.26 12.52
CA PRO A 159 -18.77 -0.08 12.79
C PRO A 159 -19.12 -1.00 11.63
N LEU A 160 -18.25 -1.95 11.31
CA LEU A 160 -18.52 -2.99 10.33
C LEU A 160 -18.80 -4.30 11.07
N GLN A 161 -20.05 -4.77 10.94
CA GLN A 161 -20.49 -6.01 11.58
C GLN A 161 -21.19 -6.88 10.53
N TYR A 162 -20.69 -8.09 10.37
CA TYR A 162 -21.28 -9.08 9.49
C TYR A 162 -21.09 -10.48 10.07
N ARG A 163 -22.13 -11.30 10.01
CA ARG A 163 -22.06 -12.70 10.41
C ARG A 163 -22.74 -13.54 9.32
N GLY A 164 -21.94 -14.19 8.50
CA GLY A 164 -22.33 -15.19 7.53
C GLY A 164 -21.83 -16.58 7.91
N GLU A 165 -22.05 -17.56 7.05
CA GLU A 165 -21.60 -18.94 7.26
C GLU A 165 -20.08 -19.07 7.18
N GLU A 166 -19.45 -18.41 6.21
CA GLU A 166 -17.99 -18.51 5.96
C GLU A 166 -17.21 -17.32 6.52
N VAL A 167 -17.86 -16.16 6.70
CA VAL A 167 -17.20 -14.91 7.09
C VAL A 167 -17.89 -14.28 8.29
N SER A 168 -17.10 -13.93 9.30
CA SER A 168 -17.58 -13.15 10.45
C SER A 168 -16.63 -11.98 10.69
N ILE A 169 -17.15 -10.74 10.59
CA ILE A 169 -16.38 -9.49 10.68
C ILE A 169 -16.99 -8.63 11.78
N ALA A 170 -16.14 -8.10 12.67
CA ALA A 170 -16.54 -7.18 13.72
C ALA A 170 -15.44 -6.14 13.94
N LEU A 171 -15.54 -5.01 13.24
CA LEU A 171 -14.63 -3.89 13.40
C LEU A 171 -15.35 -2.71 14.05
N PRO A 172 -14.80 -2.11 15.13
CA PRO A 172 -15.44 -1.01 15.83
C PRO A 172 -15.34 0.31 15.05
N ARG A 173 -16.27 1.22 15.30
CA ARG A 173 -16.17 2.61 14.86
C ARG A 173 -15.00 3.32 15.51
N GLY A 174 -14.41 4.28 14.83
CA GLY A 174 -13.38 5.19 15.34
C GLY A 174 -12.00 4.88 14.80
N LEU A 175 -10.97 5.32 15.49
CA LEU A 175 -9.59 5.06 15.11
C LEU A 175 -9.21 3.64 15.55
N ILE A 176 -8.80 2.82 14.62
CA ILE A 176 -8.36 1.45 14.85
C ILE A 176 -6.98 1.24 14.23
N GLN A 177 -6.16 0.44 14.87
CA GLN A 177 -4.93 -0.04 14.25
C GLN A 177 -5.26 -1.23 13.36
N VAL A 178 -4.95 -1.12 12.07
CA VAL A 178 -5.21 -2.13 11.05
C VAL A 178 -3.93 -2.89 10.76
N ASP A 179 -3.97 -4.18 11.00
CA ASP A 179 -3.03 -5.21 10.57
C ASP A 179 -3.55 -5.93 9.33
N GLY A 180 -2.82 -6.95 8.84
CA GLY A 180 -3.25 -7.70 7.65
C GLY A 180 -4.60 -8.38 7.80
N ALA A 181 -4.95 -8.89 9.00
CA ALA A 181 -6.24 -9.54 9.23
C ALA A 181 -7.40 -8.53 9.16
N ARG A 182 -7.26 -7.38 9.81
CA ARG A 182 -8.25 -6.30 9.76
C ARG A 182 -8.33 -5.64 8.38
N ALA A 183 -7.20 -5.53 7.68
CA ALA A 183 -7.17 -5.06 6.31
C ALA A 183 -7.96 -6.01 5.39
N ALA A 184 -7.76 -7.32 5.54
CA ALA A 184 -8.53 -8.33 4.83
C ALA A 184 -10.03 -8.24 5.16
N ASP A 185 -10.40 -8.06 6.43
CA ASP A 185 -11.80 -7.87 6.82
C ASP A 185 -12.43 -6.62 6.19
N LEU A 186 -11.68 -5.53 6.07
CA LEU A 186 -12.14 -4.31 5.40
C LEU A 186 -12.38 -4.51 3.91
N ILE A 187 -11.44 -5.13 3.19
CA ILE A 187 -11.56 -5.30 1.74
C ILE A 187 -12.58 -6.37 1.33
N ARG A 188 -12.86 -7.35 2.19
CA ARG A 188 -13.83 -8.42 1.94
C ARG A 188 -15.21 -8.18 2.53
N PHE A 189 -15.43 -7.09 3.30
CA PHE A 189 -16.72 -6.83 3.95
C PHE A 189 -17.86 -6.81 2.94
N PRO A 190 -18.86 -7.73 3.03
CA PRO A 190 -19.83 -7.91 1.96
C PRO A 190 -21.07 -7.01 2.09
N ALA A 191 -21.24 -6.32 3.22
CA ALA A 191 -22.47 -5.60 3.57
C ALA A 191 -22.26 -4.08 3.68
N TYR A 192 -21.44 -3.50 2.81
CA TYR A 192 -21.38 -2.04 2.70
C TYR A 192 -22.72 -1.49 2.22
N GLU A 193 -23.16 -0.38 2.80
CA GLU A 193 -24.48 0.23 2.54
C GLU A 193 -24.72 0.52 1.04
N ASN A 194 -23.69 1.02 0.34
CA ASN A 194 -23.74 1.28 -1.09
C ASN A 194 -23.11 0.14 -1.92
N GLY A 195 -23.01 -1.07 -1.36
CA GLY A 195 -22.54 -2.27 -2.02
C GLY A 195 -21.10 -2.22 -2.50
N GLU A 196 -20.85 -2.83 -3.65
CA GLU A 196 -19.53 -3.03 -4.23
C GLU A 196 -18.76 -1.73 -4.52
N PRO A 197 -19.36 -0.66 -5.04
CA PRO A 197 -18.65 0.62 -5.23
C PRO A 197 -18.12 1.23 -3.93
N GLN A 198 -18.86 1.07 -2.82
CA GLN A 198 -18.37 1.52 -1.51
C GLN A 198 -17.23 0.64 -1.02
N ARG A 199 -17.30 -0.68 -1.22
CA ARG A 199 -16.21 -1.61 -0.89
C ARG A 199 -14.92 -1.20 -1.62
N CYS A 200 -15.00 -0.94 -2.91
CA CYS A 200 -13.89 -0.48 -3.73
C CYS A 200 -13.29 0.83 -3.20
N ARG A 201 -14.11 1.83 -2.87
CA ARG A 201 -13.69 3.10 -2.30
C ARG A 201 -12.97 2.90 -0.96
N MET A 202 -13.55 2.12 -0.04
CA MET A 202 -12.93 1.81 1.25
C MET A 202 -11.60 1.08 1.11
N THR A 203 -11.50 0.15 0.16
CA THR A 203 -10.25 -0.53 -0.17
C THR A 203 -9.18 0.45 -0.63
N THR A 204 -9.53 1.34 -1.54
CA THR A 204 -8.62 2.34 -2.09
C THR A 204 -8.15 3.34 -1.03
N ASP A 205 -9.06 3.79 -0.16
CA ASP A 205 -8.76 4.71 0.94
C ASP A 205 -7.83 4.10 1.99
N LEU A 206 -8.11 2.85 2.40
CA LEU A 206 -7.24 2.10 3.29
C LEU A 206 -5.83 1.95 2.70
N LEU A 207 -5.72 1.51 1.44
CA LEU A 207 -4.44 1.22 0.83
C LEU A 207 -3.65 2.50 0.53
N SER A 208 -4.29 3.61 0.17
CA SER A 208 -3.60 4.90 0.01
C SER A 208 -3.06 5.42 1.35
N THR A 209 -3.84 5.27 2.42
CA THR A 209 -3.40 5.60 3.78
C THR A 209 -2.21 4.73 4.20
N PHE A 210 -2.26 3.43 3.90
CA PHE A 210 -1.19 2.49 4.19
C PHE A 210 0.10 2.82 3.43
N VAL A 211 0.02 3.09 2.12
CA VAL A 211 1.18 3.48 1.31
C VAL A 211 1.81 4.77 1.83
N ASN A 212 1.01 5.79 2.10
CA ASN A 212 1.51 7.07 2.64
C ASN A 212 2.20 6.88 3.99
N ARG A 213 1.64 6.04 4.87
CA ARG A 213 2.22 5.77 6.19
C ARG A 213 3.59 5.08 6.09
N HIS A 214 3.75 4.19 5.11
CA HIS A 214 4.94 3.35 4.97
C HIS A 214 5.90 3.79 3.86
N LEU A 215 5.66 4.93 3.21
CA LEU A 215 6.50 5.41 2.12
C LEU A 215 7.98 5.59 2.53
N THR A 216 8.22 6.01 3.78
CA THR A 216 9.57 6.16 4.33
C THR A 216 10.35 4.85 4.42
N LEU A 217 9.70 3.70 4.29
CA LEU A 217 10.39 2.41 4.18
C LEU A 217 11.36 2.40 2.99
N ALA A 218 11.04 3.14 1.91
CA ALA A 218 11.86 3.23 0.70
C ALA A 218 13.28 3.81 0.93
N ILE A 219 13.51 4.50 2.04
CA ILE A 219 14.84 5.02 2.42
C ILE A 219 15.52 4.18 3.51
N THR A 220 15.04 2.98 3.78
CA THR A 220 15.58 2.07 4.79
C THR A 220 16.13 0.79 4.16
N PRO A 221 17.07 0.10 4.80
CA PRO A 221 17.57 -1.19 4.33
C PRO A 221 16.48 -2.28 4.25
N ARG A 222 15.36 -2.11 4.96
CA ARG A 222 14.24 -3.06 4.98
C ARG A 222 13.38 -3.03 3.71
N PHE A 223 13.58 -2.06 2.82
CA PHE A 223 12.74 -1.89 1.63
C PHE A 223 12.79 -3.11 0.69
N GLU A 224 14.00 -3.59 0.43
CA GLU A 224 14.18 -4.78 -0.42
C GLU A 224 13.58 -6.04 0.22
N GLU A 225 13.76 -6.23 1.53
CA GLU A 225 13.18 -7.37 2.25
C GLU A 225 11.65 -7.34 2.20
N ALA A 226 11.05 -6.17 2.42
CA ALA A 226 9.60 -5.97 2.32
C ALA A 226 9.11 -6.28 0.90
N PHE A 227 9.78 -5.77 -0.13
CA PHE A 227 9.45 -6.08 -1.53
C PHE A 227 9.51 -7.59 -1.80
N ARG A 228 10.60 -8.27 -1.42
CA ARG A 228 10.74 -9.72 -1.60
C ARG A 228 9.63 -10.50 -0.90
N THR A 229 9.28 -10.11 0.33
CA THR A 229 8.21 -10.74 1.08
C THR A 229 6.87 -10.57 0.38
N VAL A 230 6.54 -9.36 -0.08
CA VAL A 230 5.29 -9.07 -0.82
C VAL A 230 5.22 -9.87 -2.12
N VAL A 231 6.28 -9.85 -2.94
CA VAL A 231 6.30 -10.55 -4.23
C VAL A 231 6.19 -12.06 -4.07
N ASN A 232 6.78 -12.62 -3.01
CA ASN A 232 6.70 -14.05 -2.72
C ASN A 232 5.28 -14.52 -2.32
N GLN A 233 4.38 -13.60 -1.98
CA GLN A 233 2.97 -13.92 -1.68
C GLN A 233 2.07 -13.89 -2.92
N MET A 234 2.62 -13.59 -4.10
CA MET A 234 1.83 -13.45 -5.31
C MET A 234 2.41 -14.21 -6.50
N ARG A 235 1.54 -14.60 -7.40
CA ARG A 235 1.90 -14.94 -8.77
C ARG A 235 1.91 -13.63 -9.57
N THR A 236 3.04 -13.30 -10.21
CA THR A 236 3.21 -11.98 -10.85
C THR A 236 4.24 -12.02 -11.96
N ASP A 237 4.16 -11.06 -12.88
CA ASP A 237 5.21 -10.72 -13.85
C ASP A 237 6.09 -9.55 -13.42
N VAL A 238 5.87 -9.02 -12.20
CA VAL A 238 6.77 -8.02 -11.59
C VAL A 238 8.10 -8.68 -11.28
N THR A 239 9.19 -8.06 -11.73
CA THR A 239 10.54 -8.59 -11.58
C THR A 239 11.34 -7.82 -10.54
N PHE A 240 12.43 -8.42 -10.06
CA PHE A 240 13.38 -7.70 -9.21
C PHE A 240 14.04 -6.52 -9.94
N SER A 241 14.19 -6.59 -11.26
CA SER A 241 14.66 -5.46 -12.07
C SER A 241 13.69 -4.28 -12.04
N ASP A 242 12.36 -4.55 -12.04
CA ASP A 242 11.34 -3.50 -11.90
C ASP A 242 11.48 -2.76 -10.56
N PHE A 243 11.82 -3.50 -9.49
CA PHE A 243 12.07 -2.92 -8.17
C PHE A 243 13.35 -2.07 -8.14
N VAL A 244 14.47 -2.64 -8.58
CA VAL A 244 15.78 -1.96 -8.58
C VAL A 244 15.72 -0.65 -9.37
N GLN A 245 15.12 -0.68 -10.55
CA GLN A 245 14.96 0.52 -11.40
C GLN A 245 14.24 1.65 -10.67
N ARG A 246 13.29 1.34 -9.77
CA ARG A 246 12.43 2.34 -9.11
C ARG A 246 12.80 2.67 -7.67
N THR A 247 13.83 2.01 -7.14
CA THR A 247 14.26 2.22 -5.74
C THR A 247 14.63 3.68 -5.47
N GLU A 248 15.39 4.30 -6.38
CA GLU A 248 15.81 5.70 -6.24
C GLU A 248 14.62 6.67 -6.34
N ALA A 249 13.68 6.40 -7.25
CA ALA A 249 12.47 7.20 -7.39
C ALA A 249 11.55 7.08 -6.16
N ALA A 250 11.44 5.89 -5.57
CA ALA A 250 10.70 5.68 -4.33
C ALA A 250 11.36 6.41 -3.16
N ALA A 251 12.69 6.34 -3.05
CA ALA A 251 13.45 7.09 -2.04
C ALA A 251 13.31 8.60 -2.22
N PHE A 252 13.26 9.10 -3.44
CA PHE A 252 12.99 10.51 -3.74
C PHE A 252 11.62 10.93 -3.19
N LEU A 253 10.54 10.20 -3.52
CA LEU A 253 9.20 10.51 -3.00
C LEU A 253 9.14 10.47 -1.47
N ALA A 254 9.81 9.50 -0.85
CA ALA A 254 9.86 9.37 0.60
C ALA A 254 10.50 10.60 1.30
N ARG A 255 11.50 11.23 0.65
CA ARG A 255 12.18 12.41 1.17
C ARG A 255 11.41 13.71 0.98
N LEU A 256 10.43 13.75 0.08
CA LEU A 256 9.61 14.96 -0.12
C LEU A 256 8.67 15.25 1.05
N GLY A 257 8.43 14.28 1.94
CA GLY A 257 7.51 14.46 3.09
C GLY A 257 6.06 14.72 2.70
N ILE A 258 5.66 14.32 1.49
CA ILE A 258 4.28 14.44 0.98
C ILE A 258 3.53 13.11 1.10
N ASN A 259 2.21 13.17 0.92
CA ASN A 259 1.34 12.00 0.81
C ASN A 259 0.98 11.75 -0.66
N PRO A 260 1.83 11.07 -1.45
CA PRO A 260 1.63 10.92 -2.89
C PRO A 260 0.55 9.91 -3.24
N ALA A 261 0.19 8.98 -2.33
CA ALA A 261 -0.83 7.97 -2.59
C ALA A 261 -2.23 8.53 -2.35
N TYR A 262 -3.11 8.28 -3.31
CA TYR A 262 -4.50 8.73 -3.26
C TYR A 262 -5.41 7.76 -3.99
N GLY A 263 -6.68 7.71 -3.56
CA GLY A 263 -7.73 6.97 -4.22
C GLY A 263 -8.28 7.73 -5.43
N VAL A 264 -8.39 7.03 -6.56
CA VAL A 264 -9.16 7.51 -7.71
C VAL A 264 -10.61 7.15 -7.47
N GLU A 265 -11.49 8.16 -7.45
CA GLU A 265 -12.92 7.92 -7.26
C GLU A 265 -13.52 7.30 -8.53
N ILE A 266 -14.20 6.18 -8.34
CA ILE A 266 -14.84 5.42 -9.41
C ILE A 266 -16.34 5.39 -9.17
N THR A 267 -17.09 5.98 -10.09
CA THR A 267 -18.54 6.03 -10.12
C THR A 267 -19.10 5.40 -11.40
N GLY A 268 -20.38 5.09 -11.39
CA GLY A 268 -21.01 4.42 -12.50
C GLY A 268 -22.38 3.86 -12.11
N TRP A 269 -22.90 2.94 -12.90
CA TRP A 269 -24.21 2.32 -12.68
C TRP A 269 -24.23 0.86 -13.09
N TYR A 270 -25.07 0.08 -12.42
CA TYR A 270 -25.37 -1.27 -12.87
C TYR A 270 -26.35 -1.25 -14.05
N ASN A 271 -26.19 -2.19 -14.99
CA ASN A 271 -27.18 -2.42 -16.03
C ASN A 271 -28.53 -2.88 -15.41
N GLU A 272 -29.59 -2.94 -16.22
CA GLU A 272 -30.93 -3.36 -15.75
C GLU A 272 -30.97 -4.75 -15.10
N GLY A 273 -30.06 -5.65 -15.49
CA GLY A 273 -29.90 -6.98 -14.89
C GLY A 273 -29.10 -7.00 -13.59
N GLY A 274 -28.48 -5.87 -13.18
CA GLY A 274 -27.70 -5.76 -11.95
C GLY A 274 -26.39 -6.54 -11.92
N ASN A 275 -25.95 -7.07 -13.06
CA ASN A 275 -24.80 -7.98 -13.16
C ASN A 275 -23.58 -7.39 -13.87
N THR A 276 -23.68 -6.16 -14.39
CA THR A 276 -22.60 -5.47 -15.07
C THR A 276 -22.51 -4.02 -14.60
N TRP A 277 -21.34 -3.62 -14.16
CA TRP A 277 -21.04 -2.25 -13.71
C TRP A 277 -20.45 -1.44 -14.85
N ASN A 278 -21.11 -0.36 -15.23
CA ASN A 278 -20.69 0.55 -16.27
C ASN A 278 -20.05 1.80 -15.64
N LEU A 279 -18.80 2.06 -15.96
CA LEU A 279 -18.16 3.30 -15.56
C LEU A 279 -18.77 4.50 -16.28
N ASP A 280 -19.07 5.57 -15.55
CA ASP A 280 -19.45 6.84 -16.17
C ASP A 280 -18.25 7.50 -16.90
N GLU A 281 -18.53 8.55 -17.65
CA GLU A 281 -17.48 9.20 -18.45
C GLU A 281 -16.47 9.93 -17.55
N GLU A 282 -16.90 10.45 -16.40
CA GLU A 282 -16.02 11.10 -15.43
C GLU A 282 -15.00 10.12 -14.88
N SER A 283 -15.44 8.94 -14.46
CA SER A 283 -14.55 7.88 -13.98
C SER A 283 -13.61 7.35 -15.06
N ARG A 284 -14.08 7.23 -16.31
CA ARG A 284 -13.22 6.85 -17.43
C ARG A 284 -12.12 7.88 -17.68
N LEU A 285 -12.48 9.17 -17.59
CA LEU A 285 -11.52 10.26 -17.72
C LEU A 285 -10.53 10.27 -16.54
N ALA A 286 -11.04 10.13 -15.30
CA ALA A 286 -10.22 10.06 -14.09
C ALA A 286 -9.21 8.91 -14.14
N LEU A 287 -9.64 7.72 -14.58
CA LEU A 287 -8.73 6.57 -14.77
C LEU A 287 -7.64 6.88 -15.80
N ARG A 288 -7.99 7.44 -16.97
CA ARG A 288 -7.00 7.78 -18.00
C ARG A 288 -5.99 8.82 -17.53
N GLN A 289 -6.42 9.79 -16.72
CA GLN A 289 -5.53 10.81 -16.15
C GLN A 289 -4.66 10.26 -15.01
N ALA A 290 -5.21 9.36 -14.21
CA ALA A 290 -4.48 8.74 -13.10
C ALA A 290 -3.44 7.71 -13.58
N PHE A 291 -3.75 6.95 -14.64
CA PHE A 291 -2.93 5.87 -15.18
C PHE A 291 -2.52 6.10 -16.65
N PRO A 292 -1.83 7.22 -16.95
CA PRO A 292 -1.45 7.54 -18.31
C PRO A 292 -0.41 6.57 -18.86
N SER A 293 -0.46 6.36 -20.16
CA SER A 293 0.67 5.71 -20.87
C SER A 293 1.85 6.68 -20.90
N PRO A 294 3.08 6.25 -20.60
CA PRO A 294 4.27 7.08 -20.76
C PRO A 294 4.37 7.77 -22.13
N GLN A 295 4.12 7.02 -23.21
CA GLN A 295 4.11 7.58 -24.56
C GLN A 295 2.99 8.60 -24.80
N LYS A 296 1.81 8.41 -24.19
CA LYS A 296 0.71 9.38 -24.30
C LYS A 296 0.96 10.64 -23.49
N ALA A 297 1.61 10.53 -22.35
CA ALA A 297 2.00 11.70 -21.57
C ALA A 297 2.99 12.59 -22.37
N GLN A 298 3.93 11.98 -23.09
CA GLN A 298 4.83 12.71 -23.99
C GLN A 298 4.08 13.36 -25.15
N GLU A 299 3.13 12.66 -25.78
CA GLU A 299 2.32 13.24 -26.86
C GLU A 299 1.41 14.38 -26.38
N GLU A 300 0.83 14.29 -25.19
CA GLU A 300 0.01 15.36 -24.61
C GLU A 300 0.86 16.58 -24.24
N GLN A 301 2.02 16.37 -23.64
CA GLN A 301 2.95 17.46 -23.33
C GLN A 301 3.45 18.13 -24.63
N ALA A 302 3.76 17.35 -25.64
CA ALA A 302 4.13 17.89 -26.95
C ALA A 302 3.00 18.71 -27.58
N LYS A 303 1.73 18.29 -27.47
CA LYS A 303 0.56 19.04 -27.94
C LYS A 303 0.37 20.35 -27.16
N VAL A 304 0.52 20.32 -25.84
CA VAL A 304 0.41 21.51 -24.98
C VAL A 304 1.53 22.52 -25.30
N GLN A 305 2.77 22.04 -25.45
CA GLN A 305 3.90 22.89 -25.84
C GLN A 305 3.72 23.48 -27.25
N ALA A 306 3.22 22.68 -28.19
CA ALA A 306 2.93 23.18 -29.54
C ALA A 306 1.81 24.21 -29.57
N ALA A 307 0.77 24.06 -28.73
CA ALA A 307 -0.30 25.04 -28.57
C ALA A 307 0.21 26.35 -27.96
N ALA A 308 0.97 26.26 -26.86
CA ALA A 308 1.57 27.44 -26.22
C ALA A 308 2.55 28.18 -27.13
N SER A 309 3.31 27.45 -27.96
CA SER A 309 4.23 28.04 -28.93
C SER A 309 3.50 28.77 -30.10
N ARG A 310 2.31 28.28 -30.45
CA ARG A 310 1.46 28.97 -31.48
C ARG A 310 0.83 30.25 -30.93
N GLU A 311 0.37 30.24 -29.69
CA GLU A 311 -0.18 31.43 -29.00
C GLU A 311 0.88 32.53 -28.83
N ALA A 312 2.12 32.14 -28.51
CA ALA A 312 3.24 33.08 -28.36
C ALA A 312 3.72 33.68 -29.70
N GLN A 313 3.38 33.08 -30.82
CA GLN A 313 3.72 33.58 -32.19
C GLN A 313 2.60 34.45 -32.81
N THR A 314 1.41 34.45 -32.21
CA THR A 314 0.23 35.19 -32.70
C THR A 314 -0.09 36.44 -31.90
N GLY A 315 0.62 36.69 -30.80
CA GLY A 315 0.52 37.92 -29.98
C GLY A 315 1.76 38.78 -30.16
#